data_4017bf31817af4c6232700879ff51350
#
_entry.id   4017bf31817af4c6232700879ff51350
#
_cell.length_a   1.000
_cell.length_b   1.000
_cell.length_c   1.000
_cell.angle_alpha   90.00
_cell.angle_beta   90.00
_cell.angle_gamma   90.00
#
_symmetry.space_group_name_H-M   'P 1'
#
loop_
_entity.id
_entity.type
_entity.pdbx_description
1 polymer ?
#
loop_
_entity_poly.entity_id
_entity_poly.type
_entity_poly.pdbx_seq_one_letter_code
_entity_poly.pdbx_strand_id
1 'polypeptide(L)'
;MKHEAMVGNGIVFRSANKTDRSSIFRLRNDPEAIAMSISGREVSWDEHCKWFEDKISGEETRFIVAEHNVGGVIGVSRFDLPNTCEYCLVSISVDGNFRGQGIGFSLLSRGIEMIERQFRGVTFLADVKSCNAASIALFHRLKFSDHALMEDGVIRLALSTVNGGES
;
A
#
# COMPACT_ATOMS: atom_id res chain seq x y z
N MET A 1 16.63 -14.13 1.17
CA MET A 1 15.71 -15.27 0.99
C MET A 1 14.37 -14.72 0.55
N LYS A 2 13.91 -15.18 -0.62
CA LYS A 2 12.62 -14.77 -1.20
C LYS A 2 11.50 -15.43 -0.38
N HIS A 3 10.74 -14.66 0.37
CA HIS A 3 9.50 -15.13 0.97
C HIS A 3 8.37 -15.07 -0.08
N GLU A 4 8.39 -16.01 -1.01
CA GLU A 4 7.27 -16.29 -1.89
C GLU A 4 6.33 -17.24 -1.15
N ALA A 5 5.25 -16.71 -0.56
CA ALA A 5 4.19 -17.54 -0.01
C ALA A 5 3.07 -17.62 -1.06
N MET A 6 2.93 -18.76 -1.72
CA MET A 6 1.75 -19.06 -2.53
C MET A 6 0.52 -19.10 -1.62
N VAL A 7 -0.43 -18.23 -1.88
CA VAL A 7 -1.80 -18.35 -1.37
C VAL A 7 -2.63 -19.02 -2.46
N GLY A 8 -3.51 -19.95 -2.09
CA GLY A 8 -4.37 -20.65 -3.04
C GLY A 8 -5.02 -19.67 -4.02
N ASN A 9 -5.14 -20.02 -5.29
CA ASN A 9 -5.60 -19.30 -6.48
C ASN A 9 -4.49 -18.70 -7.38
N GLY A 10 -3.24 -19.17 -7.29
CA GLY A 10 -2.18 -18.75 -8.21
C GLY A 10 -1.68 -17.31 -8.00
N ILE A 11 -1.80 -16.76 -6.80
CA ILE A 11 -1.32 -15.43 -6.42
C ILE A 11 -0.07 -15.59 -5.56
N VAL A 12 0.98 -14.84 -5.92
CA VAL A 12 2.24 -14.74 -5.19
C VAL A 12 2.40 -13.30 -4.70
N PHE A 13 2.80 -13.13 -3.45
CA PHE A 13 3.16 -11.83 -2.87
C PHE A 13 4.67 -11.73 -2.75
N ARG A 14 5.24 -10.69 -3.33
CA ARG A 14 6.69 -10.45 -3.35
C ARG A 14 7.02 -8.96 -3.28
N SER A 15 8.26 -8.64 -2.96
CA SER A 15 8.78 -7.28 -3.15
C SER A 15 8.75 -6.91 -4.64
N ALA A 16 8.44 -5.64 -4.93
CA ALA A 16 8.50 -5.15 -6.29
C ALA A 16 9.96 -5.03 -6.75
N ASN A 17 10.14 -5.05 -8.05
CA ASN A 17 11.41 -4.80 -8.70
C ASN A 17 11.22 -3.84 -9.90
N LYS A 18 12.31 -3.48 -10.58
CA LYS A 18 12.28 -2.49 -11.67
C LYS A 18 11.38 -2.89 -12.85
N THR A 19 11.13 -4.19 -13.05
CA THR A 19 10.26 -4.67 -14.13
C THR A 19 8.77 -4.43 -13.87
N ASP A 20 8.38 -4.15 -12.62
CA ASP A 20 6.98 -3.91 -12.23
C ASP A 20 6.49 -2.49 -12.56
N ARG A 21 7.37 -1.60 -13.04
CA ARG A 21 7.09 -0.20 -13.31
C ARG A 21 5.83 0.02 -14.14
N SER A 22 5.68 -0.70 -15.25
CA SER A 22 4.53 -0.54 -16.15
C SER A 22 3.23 -1.07 -15.52
N SER A 23 3.30 -2.14 -14.76
CA SER A 23 2.13 -2.68 -14.05
C SER A 23 1.67 -1.75 -12.93
N ILE A 24 2.59 -1.17 -12.17
CA ILE A 24 2.27 -0.20 -11.11
C ILE A 24 1.71 1.09 -11.72
N PHE A 25 2.23 1.54 -12.87
CA PHE A 25 1.66 2.64 -13.65
C PHE A 25 0.21 2.39 -14.04
N ARG A 26 -0.07 1.22 -14.59
CA ARG A 26 -1.43 0.82 -14.98
C ARG A 26 -2.39 0.81 -13.77
N LEU A 27 -1.97 0.23 -12.64
CA LEU A 27 -2.76 0.22 -11.41
C LEU A 27 -3.02 1.63 -10.87
N ARG A 28 -2.02 2.54 -10.96
CA ARG A 28 -2.14 3.93 -10.50
C ARG A 28 -3.12 4.75 -11.35
N ASN A 29 -3.15 4.48 -12.66
CA ASN A 29 -3.98 5.18 -13.63
C ASN A 29 -5.29 4.46 -13.98
N ASP A 30 -5.67 3.45 -13.22
CA ASP A 30 -7.02 2.90 -13.27
C ASP A 30 -8.04 4.02 -12.93
N PRO A 31 -9.12 4.20 -13.71
CA PRO A 31 -10.06 5.31 -13.50
C PRO A 31 -10.64 5.39 -12.09
N GLU A 32 -10.95 4.26 -11.48
CA GLU A 32 -11.46 4.22 -10.11
C GLU A 32 -10.35 4.54 -9.10
N ALA A 33 -9.12 4.05 -9.33
CA ALA A 33 -7.98 4.40 -8.51
C ALA A 33 -7.68 5.90 -8.56
N ILE A 34 -7.78 6.54 -9.74
CA ILE A 34 -7.67 7.99 -9.89
C ILE A 34 -8.75 8.70 -9.09
N ALA A 35 -10.02 8.31 -9.26
CA ALA A 35 -11.15 8.93 -8.58
C ALA A 35 -11.01 8.86 -7.05
N MET A 36 -10.47 7.77 -6.52
CA MET A 36 -10.27 7.54 -5.09
C MET A 36 -8.91 8.05 -4.55
N SER A 37 -7.98 8.43 -5.43
CA SER A 37 -6.69 8.99 -4.99
C SER A 37 -6.82 10.42 -4.47
N ILE A 38 -5.93 10.80 -3.54
CA ILE A 38 -5.91 12.15 -2.98
C ILE A 38 -5.71 13.21 -4.07
N SER A 39 -4.80 12.97 -5.03
CA SER A 39 -4.54 13.92 -6.12
C SER A 39 -5.67 14.01 -7.14
N GLY A 40 -6.48 12.98 -7.29
CA GLY A 40 -7.60 12.94 -8.23
C GLY A 40 -7.21 13.11 -9.71
N ARG A 41 -5.93 12.95 -10.05
CA ARG A 41 -5.43 13.16 -11.42
C ARG A 41 -4.67 11.96 -11.96
N GLU A 42 -4.68 11.83 -13.26
CA GLU A 42 -3.83 10.90 -13.98
C GLU A 42 -2.35 11.31 -13.89
N VAL A 43 -1.46 10.34 -13.90
CA VAL A 43 0.00 10.54 -13.88
C VAL A 43 0.54 10.20 -15.27
N SER A 44 1.38 11.07 -15.85
CA SER A 44 2.03 10.79 -17.12
C SER A 44 3.08 9.67 -16.99
N TRP A 45 3.40 8.99 -18.10
CA TRP A 45 4.42 7.95 -18.10
C TRP A 45 5.79 8.47 -17.63
N ASP A 46 6.20 9.62 -18.12
CA ASP A 46 7.50 10.22 -17.77
C ASP A 46 7.59 10.62 -16.29
N GLU A 47 6.50 11.19 -15.75
CA GLU A 47 6.39 11.52 -14.33
C GLU A 47 6.47 10.23 -13.48
N HIS A 48 5.74 9.20 -13.89
CA HIS A 48 5.77 7.91 -13.20
C HIS A 48 7.14 7.24 -13.24
N CYS A 49 7.83 7.27 -14.39
CA CYS A 49 9.15 6.67 -14.53
C CYS A 49 10.17 7.28 -13.56
N LYS A 50 10.20 8.61 -13.47
CA LYS A 50 11.10 9.31 -12.53
C LYS A 50 10.76 8.97 -11.09
N TRP A 51 9.50 9.11 -10.72
CA TRP A 51 9.03 8.81 -9.38
C TRP A 51 9.32 7.36 -8.98
N PHE A 52 9.04 6.40 -9.87
CA PHE A 52 9.24 4.98 -9.59
C PHE A 52 10.73 4.62 -9.43
N GLU A 53 11.60 5.16 -10.29
CA GLU A 53 13.04 4.92 -10.21
C GLU A 53 13.62 5.46 -8.88
N ASP A 54 13.21 6.65 -8.47
CA ASP A 54 13.63 7.23 -7.20
C ASP A 54 13.16 6.37 -6.02
N LYS A 55 11.90 5.95 -6.04
CA LYS A 55 11.30 5.17 -4.95
C LYS A 55 11.82 3.74 -4.86
N ILE A 56 12.01 3.05 -5.99
CA ILE A 56 12.45 1.65 -5.99
C ILE A 56 13.95 1.50 -5.69
N SER A 57 14.74 2.53 -5.97
CA SER A 57 16.18 2.56 -5.70
C SER A 57 16.52 3.13 -4.33
N GLY A 58 15.58 3.83 -3.69
CA GLY A 58 15.74 4.44 -2.37
C GLY A 58 15.54 3.45 -1.22
N GLU A 59 16.00 3.83 -0.04
CA GLU A 59 15.86 3.03 1.19
C GLU A 59 14.58 3.36 1.97
N GLU A 60 13.93 4.48 1.64
CA GLU A 60 12.76 5.01 2.37
C GLU A 60 11.43 4.40 1.93
N THR A 61 11.40 3.65 0.83
CA THR A 61 10.16 3.08 0.31
C THR A 61 10.27 1.57 0.15
N ARG A 62 9.20 0.87 0.54
CA ARG A 62 9.03 -0.57 0.28
C ARG A 62 7.75 -0.77 -0.50
N PHE A 63 7.83 -1.60 -1.53
CA PHE A 63 6.67 -2.02 -2.32
C PHE A 63 6.48 -3.52 -2.19
N ILE A 64 5.23 -3.94 -1.98
CA ILE A 64 4.83 -5.34 -2.12
C ILE A 64 3.82 -5.43 -3.24
N VAL A 65 4.01 -6.35 -4.15
CA VAL A 65 3.09 -6.64 -5.25
C VAL A 65 2.42 -7.99 -5.05
N ALA A 66 1.19 -8.09 -5.50
CA ALA A 66 0.47 -9.33 -5.71
C ALA A 66 0.54 -9.66 -7.20
N GLU A 67 1.14 -10.80 -7.54
CA GLU A 67 1.30 -11.28 -8.90
C GLU A 67 0.44 -12.53 -9.10
N HIS A 68 -0.44 -12.50 -10.10
CA HIS A 68 -1.26 -13.61 -10.50
C HIS A 68 -0.61 -14.35 -11.66
N ASN A 69 -0.62 -15.67 -11.65
CA ASN A 69 0.07 -16.51 -12.63
C ASN A 69 -0.32 -16.26 -14.11
N VAL A 70 -1.52 -15.71 -14.36
CA VAL A 70 -2.02 -15.37 -15.70
C VAL A 70 -2.15 -13.85 -15.89
N GLY A 71 -2.56 -13.13 -14.84
CA GLY A 71 -2.87 -11.70 -14.90
C GLY A 71 -1.68 -10.76 -14.65
N GLY A 72 -0.49 -11.28 -14.33
CA GLY A 72 0.66 -10.46 -13.94
C GLY A 72 0.44 -9.74 -12.59
N VAL A 73 1.01 -8.56 -12.41
CA VAL A 73 0.83 -7.77 -11.18
C VAL A 73 -0.59 -7.19 -11.12
N ILE A 74 -1.36 -7.64 -10.14
CA ILE A 74 -2.77 -7.30 -9.92
C ILE A 74 -3.01 -6.39 -8.72
N GLY A 75 -1.99 -6.11 -7.95
CA GLY A 75 -2.09 -5.20 -6.80
C GLY A 75 -0.72 -4.79 -6.29
N VAL A 76 -0.68 -3.66 -5.64
CA VAL A 76 0.53 -3.08 -5.03
C VAL A 76 0.18 -2.36 -3.73
N SER A 77 0.98 -2.58 -2.69
CA SER A 77 1.03 -1.73 -1.50
C SER A 77 2.39 -1.04 -1.42
N ARG A 78 2.37 0.22 -0.97
CA ARG A 78 3.56 1.04 -0.79
C ARG A 78 3.64 1.52 0.66
N PHE A 79 4.84 1.48 1.18
CA PHE A 79 5.20 1.86 2.54
C PHE A 79 6.33 2.88 2.46
N ASP A 80 6.03 4.14 2.72
CA ASP A 80 7.01 5.23 2.75
C ASP A 80 7.41 5.50 4.19
N LEU A 81 8.71 5.30 4.50
CA LEU A 81 9.31 5.53 5.80
C LEU A 81 10.24 6.75 5.69
N PRO A 82 9.90 7.89 6.28
CA PRO A 82 10.84 9.00 6.36
C PRO A 82 12.05 8.63 7.24
N ASN A 83 13.13 9.38 7.10
CA ASN A 83 14.41 9.11 7.78
C ASN A 83 14.32 8.94 9.31
N THR A 84 13.30 9.49 9.95
CA THR A 84 13.06 9.34 11.39
C THR A 84 12.53 7.96 11.78
N CYS A 85 11.95 7.22 10.85
CA CYS A 85 11.27 5.93 11.06
C CYS A 85 10.20 5.94 12.17
N GLU A 86 9.67 7.11 12.55
CA GLU A 86 8.64 7.25 13.57
C GLU A 86 7.26 6.85 13.04
N TYR A 87 7.03 7.10 11.77
CA TYR A 87 5.79 6.72 11.08
C TYR A 87 6.07 6.16 9.69
N CYS A 88 5.08 5.47 9.15
CA CYS A 88 5.09 4.90 7.82
C CYS A 88 3.80 5.28 7.10
N LEU A 89 3.90 6.00 5.98
CA LEU A 89 2.75 6.28 5.13
C LEU A 89 2.45 5.08 4.24
N VAL A 90 1.19 4.67 4.23
CA VAL A 90 0.77 3.44 3.53
C VAL A 90 -0.22 3.77 2.43
N SER A 91 -0.04 3.18 1.27
CA SER A 91 -1.01 3.23 0.19
C SER A 91 -1.21 1.86 -0.45
N ILE A 92 -2.36 1.66 -1.08
CA ILE A 92 -2.78 0.41 -1.69
C ILE A 92 -3.52 0.66 -3.00
N SER A 93 -3.25 -0.17 -4.00
CA SER A 93 -4.04 -0.24 -5.22
C SER A 93 -4.21 -1.70 -5.64
N VAL A 94 -5.42 -2.09 -6.03
CA VAL A 94 -5.76 -3.42 -6.51
C VAL A 94 -6.55 -3.29 -7.81
N ASP A 95 -6.20 -4.09 -8.81
CA ASP A 95 -6.90 -4.18 -10.09
C ASP A 95 -8.40 -4.44 -9.86
N GLY A 96 -9.26 -3.71 -10.58
CA GLY A 96 -10.70 -3.76 -10.41
C GLY A 96 -11.29 -5.17 -10.51
N ASN A 97 -10.73 -5.99 -11.40
CA ASN A 97 -11.20 -7.37 -11.60
C ASN A 97 -10.86 -8.31 -10.43
N PHE A 98 -9.96 -7.89 -9.55
CA PHE A 98 -9.47 -8.70 -8.43
C PHE A 98 -9.84 -8.12 -7.06
N ARG A 99 -10.65 -7.05 -7.02
CA ARG A 99 -11.14 -6.49 -5.75
C ARG A 99 -12.13 -7.42 -5.06
N GLY A 100 -12.29 -7.26 -3.75
CA GLY A 100 -13.19 -8.07 -2.95
C GLY A 100 -12.70 -9.50 -2.67
N GLN A 101 -11.50 -9.88 -3.10
CA GLN A 101 -10.92 -11.22 -2.93
C GLN A 101 -9.87 -11.30 -1.82
N GLY A 102 -9.76 -10.29 -0.98
CA GLY A 102 -8.82 -10.27 0.15
C GLY A 102 -7.37 -9.88 -0.22
N ILE A 103 -7.09 -9.54 -1.49
CA ILE A 103 -5.74 -9.21 -1.97
C ILE A 103 -5.21 -7.96 -1.26
N GLY A 104 -6.01 -6.92 -1.13
CA GLY A 104 -5.62 -5.69 -0.41
C GLY A 104 -5.26 -5.96 1.04
N PHE A 105 -6.04 -6.79 1.73
CA PHE A 105 -5.75 -7.21 3.11
C PHE A 105 -4.40 -7.94 3.20
N SER A 106 -4.15 -8.89 2.31
CA SER A 106 -2.91 -9.66 2.29
C SER A 106 -1.68 -8.80 1.95
N LEU A 107 -1.81 -7.86 1.00
CA LEU A 107 -0.75 -6.91 0.66
C LEU A 107 -0.36 -6.04 1.85
N LEU A 108 -1.34 -5.47 2.52
CA LEU A 108 -1.11 -4.58 3.67
C LEU A 108 -0.59 -5.35 4.89
N SER A 109 -1.17 -6.51 5.23
CA SER A 109 -0.73 -7.32 6.37
C SER A 109 0.74 -7.71 6.22
N ARG A 110 1.14 -8.20 5.04
CA ARG A 110 2.53 -8.61 4.77
C ARG A 110 3.51 -7.45 4.86
N GLY A 111 3.11 -6.29 4.34
CA GLY A 111 3.94 -5.09 4.40
C GLY A 111 4.09 -4.57 5.83
N ILE A 112 3.02 -4.53 6.61
CA ILE A 112 3.05 -4.15 8.03
C ILE A 112 3.99 -5.07 8.78
N GLU A 113 3.83 -6.40 8.67
CA GLU A 113 4.72 -7.37 9.32
C GLU A 113 6.19 -7.20 8.91
N MET A 114 6.46 -6.92 7.63
CA MET A 114 7.82 -6.71 7.13
C MET A 114 8.44 -5.46 7.77
N ILE A 115 7.71 -4.36 7.85
CA ILE A 115 8.18 -3.11 8.45
C ILE A 115 8.38 -3.27 9.95
N GLU A 116 7.43 -3.89 10.67
CA GLU A 116 7.53 -4.11 12.11
C GLU A 116 8.74 -4.95 12.52
N ARG A 117 9.15 -5.91 11.69
CA ARG A 117 10.36 -6.71 11.94
C ARG A 117 11.63 -5.89 11.84
N GLN A 118 11.65 -4.85 11.01
CA GLN A 118 12.82 -3.99 10.80
C GLN A 118 12.83 -2.78 11.74
N PHE A 119 11.65 -2.20 11.99
CA PHE A 119 11.47 -0.95 12.70
C PHE A 119 10.39 -1.13 13.79
N ARG A 120 10.81 -1.23 15.03
CA ARG A 120 9.87 -1.41 16.16
C ARG A 120 9.22 -0.08 16.54
N GLY A 121 7.94 -0.14 16.85
CA GLY A 121 7.19 1.02 17.36
C GLY A 121 6.79 2.04 16.30
N VAL A 122 6.83 1.66 15.02
CA VAL A 122 6.38 2.51 13.91
C VAL A 122 4.86 2.68 13.96
N THR A 123 4.39 3.91 13.79
CA THR A 123 2.97 4.19 13.56
C THR A 123 2.68 4.19 12.06
N PHE A 124 1.79 3.31 11.61
CA PHE A 124 1.32 3.31 10.22
C PHE A 124 0.21 4.33 10.05
N LEU A 125 0.30 5.14 9.00
CA LEU A 125 -0.67 6.19 8.65
C LEU A 125 -1.19 5.95 7.24
N ALA A 126 -2.50 6.07 7.05
CA ALA A 126 -3.14 5.99 5.75
C ALA A 126 -4.08 7.19 5.57
N ASP A 127 -3.86 7.97 4.51
CA ASP A 127 -4.73 9.06 4.13
C ASP A 127 -5.72 8.57 3.08
N VAL A 128 -7.00 8.65 3.37
CA VAL A 128 -8.09 8.09 2.56
C VAL A 128 -9.18 9.14 2.36
N LYS A 129 -9.71 9.26 1.15
CA LYS A 129 -10.90 10.08 0.92
C LYS A 129 -12.07 9.56 1.75
N SER A 130 -12.83 10.43 2.40
CA SER A 130 -14.01 10.06 3.21
C SER A 130 -15.08 9.31 2.42
N CYS A 131 -15.14 9.52 1.09
CA CYS A 131 -16.05 8.80 0.20
C CYS A 131 -15.54 7.39 -0.20
N ASN A 132 -14.27 7.04 0.11
CA ASN A 132 -13.70 5.73 -0.23
C ASN A 132 -14.01 4.70 0.87
N ALA A 133 -15.28 4.30 0.95
CA ALA A 133 -15.76 3.36 1.96
C ALA A 133 -15.02 2.00 1.94
N ALA A 134 -14.62 1.53 0.75
CA ALA A 134 -13.90 0.26 0.60
C ALA A 134 -12.52 0.29 1.27
N SER A 135 -11.74 1.36 1.05
CA SER A 135 -10.44 1.51 1.71
C SER A 135 -10.57 1.72 3.21
N ILE A 136 -11.54 2.53 3.66
CA ILE A 136 -11.80 2.74 5.09
C ILE A 136 -12.11 1.41 5.77
N ALA A 137 -13.01 0.60 5.20
CA ALA A 137 -13.35 -0.71 5.73
C ALA A 137 -12.15 -1.67 5.76
N LEU A 138 -11.30 -1.64 4.73
CA LEU A 138 -10.07 -2.43 4.65
C LEU A 138 -9.10 -2.08 5.77
N PHE A 139 -8.83 -0.78 5.97
CA PHE A 139 -7.93 -0.33 7.03
C PHE A 139 -8.49 -0.61 8.44
N HIS A 140 -9.80 -0.40 8.67
CA HIS A 140 -10.43 -0.77 9.94
C HIS A 140 -10.32 -2.29 10.22
N ARG A 141 -10.47 -3.13 9.20
CA ARG A 141 -10.26 -4.58 9.34
C ARG A 141 -8.82 -4.92 9.76
N LEU A 142 -7.84 -4.12 9.35
CA LEU A 142 -6.43 -4.20 9.76
C LEU A 142 -6.16 -3.52 11.11
N LYS A 143 -7.19 -3.08 11.83
CA LYS A 143 -7.10 -2.44 13.15
C LYS A 143 -6.55 -1.00 13.12
N PHE A 144 -6.54 -0.35 11.97
CA PHE A 144 -6.40 1.10 11.94
C PHE A 144 -7.63 1.74 12.57
N SER A 145 -7.42 2.82 13.29
CA SER A 145 -8.48 3.65 13.87
C SER A 145 -8.46 5.05 13.25
N ASP A 146 -9.58 5.74 13.35
CA ASP A 146 -9.69 7.13 12.92
C ASP A 146 -8.75 7.98 13.78
N HIS A 147 -7.86 8.72 13.13
CA HIS A 147 -6.83 9.52 13.81
C HIS A 147 -7.09 11.02 13.68
N ALA A 148 -7.38 11.48 12.46
CA ALA A 148 -7.66 12.89 12.19
C ALA A 148 -8.56 13.05 10.96
N LEU A 149 -9.40 14.09 10.99
CA LEU A 149 -10.04 14.62 9.79
C LEU A 149 -9.10 15.67 9.22
N MET A 150 -8.65 15.43 8.00
CA MET A 150 -7.78 16.35 7.26
C MET A 150 -8.63 17.31 6.41
N GLU A 151 -7.99 18.28 5.78
CA GLU A 151 -8.65 19.14 4.80
C GLU A 151 -9.16 18.37 3.59
N ASP A 152 -10.06 18.95 2.82
CA ASP A 152 -10.60 18.41 1.56
C ASP A 152 -11.28 17.03 1.65
N GLY A 153 -11.86 16.69 2.80
CA GLY A 153 -12.59 15.43 2.98
C GLY A 153 -11.70 14.19 3.01
N VAL A 154 -10.47 14.35 3.43
CA VAL A 154 -9.52 13.27 3.66
C VAL A 154 -9.54 12.88 5.13
N ILE A 155 -9.60 11.58 5.40
CA ILE A 155 -9.48 11.01 6.75
C ILE A 155 -8.10 10.38 6.87
N ARG A 156 -7.39 10.68 7.94
CA ARG A 156 -6.17 9.97 8.33
C ARG A 156 -6.53 8.86 9.29
N LEU A 157 -6.16 7.65 8.93
CA LEU A 157 -6.27 6.44 9.75
C LEU A 157 -4.89 6.08 10.30
N ALA A 158 -4.82 5.54 11.51
CA ALA A 158 -3.56 5.18 12.15
C ALA A 158 -3.61 3.79 12.79
N LEU A 159 -2.49 3.07 12.69
CA LEU A 159 -2.23 1.83 13.42
C LEU A 159 -0.92 1.99 14.18
N SER A 160 -0.98 2.03 15.49
CA SER A 160 0.22 2.04 16.35
C SER A 160 0.58 0.62 16.76
N THR A 161 1.82 0.24 16.52
CA THR A 161 2.33 -1.08 16.87
C THR A 161 3.11 -1.07 18.20
N VAL A 162 3.04 0.03 18.93
CA VAL A 162 3.61 0.10 20.28
C VAL A 162 2.80 -0.87 21.14
N ASN A 163 3.40 -2.01 21.49
CA ASN A 163 2.86 -2.88 22.52
C ASN A 163 2.72 -2.02 23.77
N GLY A 164 1.48 -1.83 24.22
CA GLY A 164 1.23 -1.28 25.54
C GLY A 164 2.01 -2.12 26.54
N GLY A 165 3.14 -1.57 27.00
CA GLY A 165 3.84 -2.16 28.11
C GLY A 165 2.86 -2.21 29.27
N GLU A 166 2.46 -3.39 29.64
CA GLU A 166 1.76 -3.63 30.88
C GLU A 166 2.62 -3.10 32.01
N SER A 167 2.04 -2.18 32.76
CA SER A 167 2.51 -1.76 34.09
C SER A 167 2.20 -2.83 35.08
#